data_6ac0c7f5245962ce3c186ddd08cb3cc9
#
_entry.id   6ac0c7f5245962ce3c186ddd08cb3cc9
#
_cell.length_a   1.000
_cell.length_b   1.000
_cell.length_c   1.000
_cell.angle_alpha   90.00
_cell.angle_beta   90.00
_cell.angle_gamma   90.00
#
_symmetry.space_group_name_H-M   'P 1'
#
loop_
_entity.id
_entity.type
_entity.pdbx_description
1 polymer ?
#
loop_
_entity_poly.entity_id
_entity_poly.type
_entity_poly.pdbx_seq_one_letter_code
_entity_poly.pdbx_strand_id
1 'polypeptide(L)'
;MKLGLIGHNIATSQAPDIHKRLGDLFGVSVSYELFDLKSIKESNLPDLLKELKMSGFSGVNITFPFKEKVIKFADKVYESAFNVKSANTLIFQKNIVAHNTDYSGFIKSYDFHFKKKKPGKILIIGIGGVGRAISFALSSLGVLELHILDTDNLKGEQLLRELKELKINCKLLNHKK
;
A
#
# COMPACT_ATOMS: atom_id res chain seq x y z
N MET A 1 -7.52 16.82 13.36
CA MET A 1 -6.75 15.56 13.22
C MET A 1 -5.48 15.86 12.45
N LYS A 2 -4.29 15.44 12.93
CA LYS A 2 -3.02 15.60 12.22
C LYS A 2 -2.69 14.33 11.45
N LEU A 3 -2.44 14.46 10.16
CA LEU A 3 -2.06 13.37 9.26
C LEU A 3 -0.83 13.77 8.43
N GLY A 4 -0.21 12.81 7.76
CA GLY A 4 0.90 13.10 6.87
C GLY A 4 1.13 12.02 5.81
N LEU A 5 2.05 12.31 4.87
CA LEU A 5 2.54 11.38 3.88
C LEU A 5 4.06 11.30 3.97
N ILE A 6 4.58 10.09 4.06
CA ILE A 6 6.03 9.81 4.03
C ILE A 6 6.38 9.13 2.70
N GLY A 7 7.34 9.67 1.98
CA GLY A 7 7.79 9.09 0.70
C GLY A 7 8.91 9.88 0.05
N HIS A 8 9.22 9.54 -1.20
CA HIS A 8 10.16 10.28 -2.04
C HIS A 8 9.42 11.01 -3.16
N ASN A 9 9.87 12.24 -3.48
CA ASN A 9 9.33 13.06 -4.57
C ASN A 9 7.82 13.28 -4.47
N ILE A 10 7.33 13.62 -3.27
CA ILE A 10 5.90 13.72 -2.95
C ILE A 10 5.36 15.15 -2.97
N ALA A 11 6.16 16.14 -3.33
CA ALA A 11 5.79 17.56 -3.28
C ALA A 11 4.50 17.90 -4.05
N THR A 12 4.18 17.16 -5.12
CA THR A 12 2.97 17.35 -5.95
C THR A 12 1.83 16.40 -5.59
N SER A 13 1.92 15.73 -4.43
CA SER A 13 0.88 14.79 -4.00
C SER A 13 -0.46 15.47 -3.75
N GLN A 14 -1.53 14.87 -4.24
CA GLN A 14 -2.91 15.33 -3.98
C GLN A 14 -3.46 14.83 -2.63
N ALA A 15 -2.68 14.04 -1.89
CA ALA A 15 -3.12 13.50 -0.59
C ALA A 15 -3.59 14.57 0.41
N PRO A 16 -2.90 15.72 0.55
CA PRO A 16 -3.36 16.80 1.44
C PRO A 16 -4.78 17.27 1.12
N ASP A 17 -5.07 17.55 -0.16
CA ASP A 17 -6.37 18.05 -0.59
C ASP A 17 -7.47 17.02 -0.42
N ILE A 18 -7.18 15.76 -0.78
CA ILE A 18 -8.13 14.65 -0.62
C ILE A 18 -8.51 14.48 0.85
N HIS A 19 -7.53 14.42 1.77
CA HIS A 19 -7.80 14.20 3.18
C HIS A 19 -8.48 15.39 3.86
N LYS A 20 -8.17 16.64 3.46
CA LYS A 20 -8.90 17.82 3.94
C LYS A 20 -10.37 17.79 3.51
N ARG A 21 -10.64 17.54 2.23
CA ARG A 21 -12.02 17.41 1.71
C ARG A 21 -12.80 16.29 2.39
N LEU A 22 -12.14 15.15 2.63
CA LEU A 22 -12.75 14.05 3.40
C LEU A 22 -13.04 14.49 4.83
N GLY A 23 -12.11 15.20 5.48
CA GLY A 23 -12.31 15.76 6.80
C GLY A 23 -13.55 16.66 6.85
N ASP A 24 -13.70 17.57 5.88
CA ASP A 24 -14.84 18.47 5.79
C ASP A 24 -16.16 17.70 5.67
N LEU A 25 -16.20 16.63 4.86
CA LEU A 25 -17.39 15.76 4.70
C LEU A 25 -17.81 15.06 6.01
N PHE A 26 -16.85 14.79 6.88
CA PHE A 26 -17.10 14.14 8.18
C PHE A 26 -17.12 15.12 9.37
N GLY A 27 -17.04 16.43 9.12
CA GLY A 27 -17.01 17.45 10.17
C GLY A 27 -15.73 17.42 11.02
N VAL A 28 -14.60 16.93 10.45
CA VAL A 28 -13.32 16.80 11.13
C VAL A 28 -12.29 17.74 10.51
N SER A 29 -11.78 18.69 11.29
CA SER A 29 -10.66 19.51 10.82
C SER A 29 -9.39 18.66 10.66
N VAL A 30 -8.81 18.66 9.45
CA VAL A 30 -7.61 17.89 9.08
C VAL A 30 -6.48 18.82 8.71
N SER A 31 -5.32 18.69 9.40
CA SER A 31 -4.02 19.15 8.90
C SER A 31 -3.27 17.97 8.28
N TYR A 32 -2.64 18.19 7.15
CA TYR A 32 -1.93 17.13 6.42
C TYR A 32 -0.57 17.64 5.94
N GLU A 33 0.50 16.95 6.35
CA GLU A 33 1.89 17.35 6.08
C GLU A 33 2.60 16.35 5.18
N LEU A 34 3.53 16.84 4.37
CA LEU A 34 4.35 16.02 3.46
C LEU A 34 5.77 15.89 4.02
N PHE A 35 6.22 14.66 4.23
CA PHE A 35 7.57 14.32 4.70
C PHE A 35 8.34 13.68 3.53
N ASP A 36 8.94 14.53 2.68
CA ASP A 36 9.76 14.06 1.57
C ASP A 36 11.15 13.66 2.06
N LEU A 37 11.40 12.35 2.09
CA LEU A 37 12.63 11.77 2.62
C LEU A 37 13.70 11.53 1.57
N LYS A 38 13.67 12.24 0.42
CA LYS A 38 14.65 12.07 -0.66
C LYS A 38 16.11 12.18 -0.18
N SER A 39 16.34 13.01 0.84
CA SER A 39 17.66 13.26 1.43
C SER A 39 17.89 12.53 2.76
N ILE A 40 16.90 11.81 3.29
CA ILE A 40 16.98 11.16 4.60
C ILE A 40 17.25 9.67 4.42
N LYS A 41 18.23 9.15 5.14
CA LYS A 41 18.54 7.73 5.15
C LYS A 41 17.35 6.93 5.72
N GLU A 42 17.08 5.76 5.17
CA GLU A 42 16.04 4.83 5.64
C GLU A 42 16.18 4.48 7.13
N SER A 43 17.42 4.48 7.65
CA SER A 43 17.73 4.25 9.07
C SER A 43 17.04 5.23 10.03
N ASN A 44 16.63 6.40 9.54
CA ASN A 44 15.96 7.43 10.34
C ASN A 44 14.43 7.31 10.37
N LEU A 45 13.86 6.36 9.59
CA LEU A 45 12.41 6.18 9.52
C LEU A 45 11.78 5.81 10.88
N PRO A 46 12.35 4.93 11.72
CA PRO A 46 11.80 4.62 13.05
C PRO A 46 11.72 5.85 13.96
N ASP A 47 12.78 6.68 13.97
CA ASP A 47 12.83 7.88 14.81
C ASP A 47 11.80 8.90 14.35
N LEU A 48 11.64 9.10 13.03
CA LEU A 48 10.60 9.95 12.47
C LEU A 48 9.21 9.47 12.88
N LEU A 49 8.92 8.18 12.77
CA LEU A 49 7.61 7.63 13.15
C LEU A 49 7.31 7.86 14.65
N LYS A 50 8.32 7.71 15.51
CA LYS A 50 8.22 7.98 16.94
C LYS A 50 7.98 9.47 17.20
N GLU A 51 8.72 10.35 16.56
CA GLU A 51 8.58 11.80 16.67
C GLU A 51 7.18 12.26 16.25
N LEU A 52 6.68 11.80 15.10
CA LEU A 52 5.36 12.13 14.60
C LEU A 52 4.26 11.67 15.56
N LYS A 53 4.37 10.44 16.09
CA LYS A 53 3.45 9.94 17.11
C LYS A 53 3.45 10.82 18.36
N MET A 54 4.62 11.22 18.87
CA MET A 54 4.75 12.11 20.04
C MET A 54 4.25 13.51 19.76
N SER A 55 4.34 14.00 18.52
CA SER A 55 3.83 15.32 18.08
C SER A 55 2.32 15.33 17.82
N GLY A 56 1.60 14.26 18.18
CA GLY A 56 0.14 14.19 18.12
C GLY A 56 -0.43 13.91 16.72
N PHE A 57 0.36 13.34 15.82
CA PHE A 57 -0.19 12.81 14.58
C PHE A 57 -1.08 11.59 14.87
N SER A 58 -2.23 11.53 14.22
CA SER A 58 -3.16 10.39 14.31
C SER A 58 -2.70 9.21 13.42
N GLY A 59 -1.90 9.51 12.40
CA GLY A 59 -1.35 8.52 11.50
C GLY A 59 -0.68 9.14 10.28
N VAL A 60 -0.06 8.31 9.47
CA VAL A 60 0.59 8.71 8.23
C VAL A 60 0.30 7.73 7.10
N ASN A 61 0.18 8.26 5.89
CA ASN A 61 0.28 7.44 4.69
C ASN A 61 1.75 7.22 4.34
N ILE A 62 2.00 6.10 3.70
CA ILE A 62 3.33 5.67 3.26
C ILE A 62 3.29 5.43 1.76
N THR A 63 4.27 5.99 1.04
CA THR A 63 4.42 5.73 -0.39
C THR A 63 5.85 5.29 -0.72
N PHE A 64 6.16 5.21 -2.02
CA PHE A 64 7.47 4.78 -2.50
C PHE A 64 8.63 5.56 -1.83
N PRO A 65 9.71 4.90 -1.43
CA PRO A 65 9.99 3.46 -1.54
C PRO A 65 9.75 2.68 -0.23
N PHE A 66 8.94 3.19 0.71
CA PHE A 66 8.90 2.73 2.10
C PHE A 66 7.80 1.72 2.42
N LYS A 67 6.85 1.46 1.49
CA LYS A 67 5.67 0.62 1.76
C LYS A 67 5.98 -0.79 2.29
N GLU A 68 7.01 -1.45 1.74
CA GLU A 68 7.42 -2.78 2.20
C GLU A 68 8.27 -2.70 3.47
N LYS A 69 9.05 -1.64 3.58
CA LYS A 69 10.04 -1.46 4.65
C LYS A 69 9.40 -1.05 5.98
N VAL A 70 8.28 -0.34 5.93
CA VAL A 70 7.64 0.24 7.10
C VAL A 70 6.99 -0.80 8.01
N ILE A 71 6.66 -1.98 7.47
CA ILE A 71 5.99 -3.06 8.24
C ILE A 71 6.79 -3.48 9.47
N LYS A 72 8.12 -3.52 9.37
CA LYS A 72 9.00 -3.91 10.48
C LYS A 72 9.00 -2.93 11.66
N PHE A 73 8.43 -1.73 11.48
CA PHE A 73 8.33 -0.69 12.51
C PHE A 73 6.93 -0.58 13.11
N ALA A 74 5.98 -1.40 12.65
CA ALA A 74 4.65 -1.46 13.20
C ALA A 74 4.58 -2.46 14.37
N ASP A 75 3.90 -2.07 15.46
CA ASP A 75 3.65 -2.97 16.59
C ASP A 75 2.60 -4.02 16.26
N LYS A 76 1.68 -3.68 15.34
CA LYS A 76 0.63 -4.57 14.83
C LYS A 76 0.49 -4.42 13.34
N VAL A 77 0.30 -5.55 12.65
CA VAL A 77 0.07 -5.58 11.20
C VAL A 77 -1.29 -6.21 10.96
N TYR A 78 -2.20 -5.43 10.35
CA TYR A 78 -3.53 -5.94 9.98
C TYR A 78 -3.44 -6.85 8.76
N GLU A 79 -4.46 -7.70 8.58
CA GLU A 79 -4.54 -8.69 7.50
C GLU A 79 -4.27 -8.06 6.12
N SER A 80 -4.81 -6.87 5.85
CA SER A 80 -4.60 -6.17 4.59
C SER A 80 -3.13 -5.87 4.28
N ALA A 81 -2.32 -5.55 5.29
CA ALA A 81 -0.90 -5.30 5.14
C ALA A 81 -0.07 -6.58 5.27
N PHE A 82 -0.52 -7.53 6.11
CA PHE A 82 0.13 -8.81 6.33
C PHE A 82 0.16 -9.66 5.04
N ASN A 83 -0.99 -9.82 4.40
CA ASN A 83 -1.11 -10.60 3.16
C ASN A 83 -0.25 -10.03 2.04
N VAL A 84 -0.17 -8.70 1.93
CA VAL A 84 0.62 -8.02 0.89
C VAL A 84 2.09 -7.90 1.24
N LYS A 85 2.46 -8.07 2.52
CA LYS A 85 3.79 -7.74 3.10
C LYS A 85 4.20 -6.29 2.79
N SER A 86 3.23 -5.36 2.82
CA SER A 86 3.41 -3.97 2.46
C SER A 86 2.32 -3.11 3.10
N ALA A 87 2.65 -1.93 3.63
CA ALA A 87 1.70 -1.00 4.22
C ALA A 87 1.78 0.36 3.53
N ASN A 88 0.62 0.96 3.27
CA ASN A 88 0.50 2.33 2.80
C ASN A 88 -0.10 3.28 3.84
N THR A 89 -0.45 2.76 5.02
CA THR A 89 -1.09 3.53 6.09
C THR A 89 -0.62 3.02 7.44
N LEU A 90 -0.15 3.92 8.28
CA LEU A 90 0.13 3.67 9.70
C LEU A 90 -0.82 4.51 10.54
N ILE A 91 -1.50 3.89 11.50
CA ILE A 91 -2.36 4.55 12.48
C ILE A 91 -1.61 4.59 13.80
N PHE A 92 -1.52 5.79 14.39
CA PHE A 92 -0.89 6.02 15.67
C PHE A 92 -1.93 6.02 16.79
N GLN A 93 -1.91 4.94 17.56
CA GLN A 93 -2.67 4.77 18.79
C GLN A 93 -1.69 4.46 19.94
N LYS A 94 -2.10 3.66 20.95
CA LYS A 94 -1.15 3.08 21.90
C LYS A 94 -0.02 2.38 21.14
N ASN A 95 -0.37 1.61 20.13
CA ASN A 95 0.53 0.92 19.20
C ASN A 95 0.53 1.60 17.83
N ILE A 96 1.59 1.41 17.05
CA ILE A 96 1.63 1.73 15.62
C ILE A 96 1.01 0.54 14.87
N VAL A 97 -0.06 0.81 14.14
CA VAL A 97 -0.83 -0.22 13.44
C VAL A 97 -0.71 -0.03 11.93
N ALA A 98 -0.25 -1.07 11.23
CA ALA A 98 -0.05 -1.04 9.77
C ALA A 98 -1.25 -1.61 9.01
N HIS A 99 -1.68 -0.88 7.98
CA HIS A 99 -2.73 -1.27 7.04
C HIS A 99 -2.27 -1.10 5.59
N ASN A 100 -2.91 -1.83 4.69
CA ASN A 100 -2.78 -1.59 3.25
C ASN A 100 -4.16 -1.30 2.65
N THR A 101 -4.41 -0.02 2.42
CA THR A 101 -5.69 0.46 1.87
C THR A 101 -5.76 0.34 0.35
N ASP A 102 -4.62 0.16 -0.35
CA ASP A 102 -4.62 -0.19 -1.78
C ASP A 102 -5.26 -1.58 -1.97
N TYR A 103 -4.90 -2.54 -1.10
CA TYR A 103 -5.48 -3.89 -1.09
C TYR A 103 -6.96 -3.89 -0.72
N SER A 104 -7.30 -3.35 0.45
CA SER A 104 -8.67 -3.39 0.95
C SER A 104 -9.62 -2.50 0.15
N GLY A 105 -9.14 -1.35 -0.33
CA GLY A 105 -9.89 -0.43 -1.18
C GLY A 105 -10.21 -1.04 -2.54
N PHE A 106 -9.24 -1.74 -3.15
CA PHE A 106 -9.47 -2.45 -4.41
C PHE A 106 -10.54 -3.53 -4.26
N ILE A 107 -10.47 -4.37 -3.21
CA ILE A 107 -11.48 -5.40 -2.95
C ILE A 107 -12.88 -4.78 -2.82
N LYS A 108 -13.02 -3.74 -1.98
CA LYS A 108 -14.31 -3.06 -1.80
C LYS A 108 -14.84 -2.45 -3.09
N SER A 109 -13.98 -1.80 -3.87
CA SER A 109 -14.36 -1.21 -5.16
C SER A 109 -14.76 -2.29 -6.17
N TYR A 110 -14.01 -3.39 -6.22
CA TYR A 110 -14.31 -4.52 -7.10
C TYR A 110 -15.68 -5.13 -6.76
N ASP A 111 -15.94 -5.44 -5.49
CA ASP A 111 -17.20 -6.01 -5.02
C ASP A 111 -18.39 -5.07 -5.30
N PHE A 112 -18.20 -3.78 -5.14
CA PHE A 112 -19.25 -2.79 -5.43
C PHE A 112 -19.62 -2.78 -6.92
N HIS A 113 -18.62 -2.78 -7.81
CA HIS A 113 -18.87 -2.66 -9.25
C HIS A 113 -19.27 -3.99 -9.91
N PHE A 114 -18.68 -5.09 -9.46
CA PHE A 114 -18.85 -6.41 -10.06
C PHE A 114 -19.76 -7.36 -9.25
N LYS A 115 -20.39 -6.86 -8.17
CA LYS A 115 -21.39 -7.61 -7.36
C LYS A 115 -20.86 -8.99 -6.93
N LYS A 116 -19.62 -9.03 -6.42
CA LYS A 116 -18.92 -10.26 -6.00
C LYS A 116 -18.67 -11.29 -7.12
N LYS A 117 -18.76 -10.90 -8.38
CA LYS A 117 -18.37 -11.76 -9.49
C LYS A 117 -16.86 -12.01 -9.44
N LYS A 118 -16.45 -13.28 -9.52
CA LYS A 118 -15.02 -13.63 -9.51
C LYS A 118 -14.27 -13.00 -10.69
N PRO A 119 -13.06 -12.48 -10.49
CA PRO A 119 -12.22 -12.01 -11.59
C PRO A 119 -11.89 -13.17 -12.56
N GLY A 120 -11.92 -12.88 -13.86
CA GLY A 120 -11.50 -13.83 -14.88
C GLY A 120 -9.98 -13.91 -15.03
N LYS A 121 -9.50 -13.86 -16.28
CA LYS A 121 -8.06 -13.76 -16.60
C LYS A 121 -7.66 -12.30 -16.58
N ILE A 122 -6.63 -11.98 -15.83
CA ILE A 122 -6.16 -10.61 -15.59
C ILE A 122 -4.69 -10.49 -15.99
N LEU A 123 -4.34 -9.39 -16.63
CA LEU A 123 -2.96 -8.94 -16.83
C LEU A 123 -2.70 -7.75 -15.92
N ILE A 124 -1.63 -7.84 -15.12
CA ILE A 124 -1.08 -6.70 -14.35
C ILE A 124 0.21 -6.25 -15.02
N ILE A 125 0.28 -4.96 -15.31
CA ILE A 125 1.46 -4.30 -15.84
C ILE A 125 2.00 -3.37 -14.77
N GLY A 126 3.22 -3.65 -14.30
CA GLY A 126 3.85 -2.93 -13.18
C GLY A 126 3.45 -3.49 -11.82
N ILE A 127 4.43 -4.02 -11.08
CA ILE A 127 4.26 -4.63 -9.76
C ILE A 127 4.97 -3.85 -8.64
N GLY A 128 5.03 -2.52 -8.80
CA GLY A 128 5.37 -1.66 -7.68
C GLY A 128 4.36 -1.83 -6.52
N GLY A 129 4.46 -1.00 -5.48
CA GLY A 129 3.65 -1.17 -4.27
C GLY A 129 2.14 -1.34 -4.50
N VAL A 130 1.56 -0.64 -5.49
CA VAL A 130 0.12 -0.76 -5.83
C VAL A 130 -0.15 -2.04 -6.62
N GLY A 131 0.62 -2.33 -7.67
CA GLY A 131 0.43 -3.53 -8.48
C GLY A 131 0.57 -4.81 -7.65
N ARG A 132 1.52 -4.83 -6.71
CA ARG A 132 1.65 -5.89 -5.71
C ARG A 132 0.38 -6.04 -4.86
N ALA A 133 -0.13 -4.93 -4.29
CA ALA A 133 -1.34 -4.96 -3.48
C ALA A 133 -2.56 -5.47 -4.26
N ILE A 134 -2.72 -5.03 -5.51
CA ILE A 134 -3.80 -5.48 -6.40
C ILE A 134 -3.65 -6.97 -6.76
N SER A 135 -2.42 -7.48 -6.96
CA SER A 135 -2.19 -8.91 -7.22
C SER A 135 -2.71 -9.79 -6.07
N PHE A 136 -2.42 -9.42 -4.84
CA PHE A 136 -2.93 -10.13 -3.66
C PHE A 136 -4.45 -9.93 -3.48
N ALA A 137 -4.98 -8.74 -3.78
CA ALA A 137 -6.41 -8.49 -3.73
C ALA A 137 -7.18 -9.36 -4.75
N LEU A 138 -6.69 -9.47 -5.98
CA LEU A 138 -7.25 -10.35 -7.00
C LEU A 138 -7.17 -11.82 -6.61
N SER A 139 -6.07 -12.21 -5.96
CA SER A 139 -5.91 -13.54 -5.37
C SER A 139 -7.02 -13.85 -4.35
N SER A 140 -7.28 -12.93 -3.42
CA SER A 140 -8.34 -13.06 -2.42
C SER A 140 -9.76 -13.04 -3.03
N LEU A 141 -9.95 -12.36 -4.15
CA LEU A 141 -11.21 -12.37 -4.91
C LEU A 141 -11.41 -13.64 -5.75
N GLY A 142 -10.42 -14.54 -5.77
CA GLY A 142 -10.49 -15.81 -6.51
C GLY A 142 -10.30 -15.64 -8.03
N VAL A 143 -9.30 -14.85 -8.42
CA VAL A 143 -8.90 -14.67 -9.83
C VAL A 143 -8.65 -16.03 -10.50
N LEU A 144 -9.15 -16.18 -11.74
CA LEU A 144 -8.99 -17.44 -12.49
C LEU A 144 -7.54 -17.65 -12.96
N GLU A 145 -6.92 -16.62 -13.49
CA GLU A 145 -5.55 -16.62 -13.98
C GLU A 145 -4.94 -15.23 -13.92
N LEU A 146 -3.73 -15.10 -13.39
CA LEU A 146 -3.03 -13.84 -13.25
C LEU A 146 -1.75 -13.83 -14.07
N HIS A 147 -1.66 -12.95 -15.05
CA HIS A 147 -0.45 -12.68 -15.80
C HIS A 147 0.22 -11.44 -15.23
N ILE A 148 1.52 -11.49 -15.05
CA ILE A 148 2.35 -10.43 -14.47
C ILE A 148 3.35 -9.98 -15.52
N LEU A 149 3.47 -8.67 -15.71
CA LEU A 149 4.48 -8.06 -16.55
C LEU A 149 5.12 -6.89 -15.80
N ASP A 150 6.43 -6.92 -15.63
CA ASP A 150 7.22 -5.83 -15.06
C ASP A 150 8.58 -5.74 -15.77
N THR A 151 9.19 -4.57 -15.71
CA THR A 151 10.57 -4.37 -16.21
C THR A 151 11.61 -4.94 -15.24
N ASP A 152 11.28 -5.09 -13.96
CA ASP A 152 12.10 -5.71 -12.93
C ASP A 152 11.74 -7.20 -12.79
N ASN A 153 12.49 -8.04 -13.52
CA ASN A 153 12.27 -9.49 -13.50
C ASN A 153 12.44 -10.11 -12.11
N LEU A 154 13.35 -9.60 -11.28
CA LEU A 154 13.58 -10.16 -9.94
C LEU A 154 12.35 -9.96 -9.03
N LYS A 155 11.75 -8.77 -9.07
CA LYS A 155 10.48 -8.53 -8.38
C LYS A 155 9.36 -9.38 -8.94
N GLY A 156 9.29 -9.54 -10.27
CA GLY A 156 8.33 -10.41 -10.94
C GLY A 156 8.40 -11.84 -10.44
N GLU A 157 9.60 -12.40 -10.40
CA GLU A 157 9.84 -13.76 -9.91
C GLU A 157 9.52 -13.92 -8.42
N GLN A 158 9.85 -12.92 -7.61
CA GLN A 158 9.50 -12.93 -6.18
C GLN A 158 7.99 -12.98 -6.00
N LEU A 159 7.25 -12.08 -6.64
CA LEU A 159 5.78 -12.05 -6.54
C LEU A 159 5.17 -13.34 -7.09
N LEU A 160 5.69 -13.88 -8.20
CA LEU A 160 5.25 -15.15 -8.77
C LEU A 160 5.37 -16.30 -7.77
N ARG A 161 6.50 -16.41 -7.06
CA ARG A 161 6.70 -17.43 -6.01
C ARG A 161 5.68 -17.29 -4.90
N GLU A 162 5.50 -16.08 -4.36
CA GLU A 162 4.56 -15.83 -3.28
C GLU A 162 3.10 -16.15 -3.67
N LEU A 163 2.68 -15.80 -4.88
CA LEU A 163 1.34 -16.13 -5.37
C LEU A 163 1.15 -17.63 -5.60
N LYS A 164 2.20 -18.35 -6.05
CA LYS A 164 2.17 -19.81 -6.19
C LYS A 164 2.05 -20.52 -4.83
N GLU A 165 2.69 -20.01 -3.78
CA GLU A 165 2.51 -20.52 -2.41
C GLU A 165 1.04 -20.45 -1.98
N LEU A 166 0.30 -19.43 -2.43
CA LEU A 166 -1.14 -19.29 -2.23
C LEU A 166 -1.97 -20.11 -3.23
N LYS A 167 -1.35 -20.98 -4.04
CA LYS A 167 -1.97 -21.82 -5.07
C LYS A 167 -2.71 -21.02 -6.16
N ILE A 168 -2.26 -19.81 -6.45
CA ILE A 168 -2.82 -18.98 -7.52
C ILE A 168 -2.23 -19.40 -8.86
N ASN A 169 -3.12 -19.60 -9.85
CA ASN A 169 -2.72 -19.82 -11.23
C ASN A 169 -2.16 -18.52 -11.81
N CYS A 170 -0.84 -18.42 -11.89
CA CYS A 170 -0.16 -17.19 -12.30
C CYS A 170 1.10 -17.49 -13.12
N LYS A 171 1.46 -16.56 -13.99
CA LYS A 171 2.69 -16.60 -14.78
C LYS A 171 3.29 -15.22 -14.97
N LEU A 172 4.62 -15.17 -15.00
CA LEU A 172 5.39 -14.00 -15.38
C LEU A 172 5.56 -13.99 -16.90
N LEU A 173 5.22 -12.86 -17.50
CA LEU A 173 5.45 -12.62 -18.93
C LEU A 173 6.80 -11.93 -19.10
N ASN A 174 7.57 -12.37 -20.07
CA ASN A 174 8.84 -11.73 -20.40
C ASN A 174 8.62 -10.55 -21.34
N HIS A 175 9.26 -9.43 -21.07
CA HIS A 175 9.42 -8.39 -22.06
C HIS A 175 10.24 -8.96 -23.23
N LYS A 176 9.61 -9.22 -24.36
CA LYS A 176 10.40 -9.36 -25.59
C LYS A 176 10.94 -7.98 -25.93
N LYS A 177 12.26 -7.85 -25.92
CA LYS A 177 12.95 -6.68 -26.44
C LYS A 177 12.61 -6.47 -27.91
#